data_24d8512925d16065a58a5381cd4d6082
#
_entry.id   24d8512925d16065a58a5381cd4d6082
#
_cell.length_a   1.000
_cell.length_b   1.000
_cell.length_c   1.000
_cell.angle_alpha   90.00
_cell.angle_beta   90.00
_cell.angle_gamma   90.00
#
_symmetry.space_group_name_H-M   'P 1'
#
loop_
_entity.id
_entity.type
_entity.pdbx_description
1 polymer ?
#
loop_
_entity_poly.entity_id
_entity_poly.type
_entity_poly.pdbx_seq_one_letter_code
_entity_poly.pdbx_strand_id
1 'polypeptide(L)'
;ALKLHPLLPAPAVFAAMVVLVAAMAVMAVRQDAQIMAQAAVIGGMAAPILVSDGSGNYLVLFSYLALLNTGIAAIARFKAWRPLNLTGFVCTFCIALFWGLKSYTPAHFSTTEPFLIYHWLLYTLIACLFARRRLSEGGGDALPPLADNAPLGDIIGHIAKHGIRVHILDHTLLFGTMAAAFALQCGITAHLTHGSGWSAVLFAAVYGAAALVLRGSSELAVLRQAFAACALLFA
;
A
#
# COMPACT_ATOMS: atom_id res chain seq x y z
N ALA A 1 0.13 24.96 -18.92
CA ALA A 1 -0.95 25.97 -18.88
C ALA A 1 -1.02 26.66 -17.52
N LEU A 2 -0.93 25.95 -16.41
CA LEU A 2 -0.97 26.52 -15.04
C LEU A 2 0.19 27.48 -14.71
N LYS A 3 1.34 27.36 -15.39
CA LYS A 3 2.48 28.28 -15.25
C LYS A 3 2.31 29.61 -15.98
N LEU A 4 1.42 29.68 -16.98
CA LEU A 4 1.25 30.86 -17.80
C LEU A 4 0.14 31.81 -17.32
N HIS A 5 -0.89 31.28 -16.65
CA HIS A 5 -1.98 32.09 -16.07
C HIS A 5 -2.50 31.44 -14.78
N PRO A 6 -2.28 32.03 -13.61
CA PRO A 6 -2.87 31.57 -12.37
C PRO A 6 -4.36 31.90 -12.35
N LEU A 7 -5.18 31.07 -13.00
CA LEU A 7 -6.64 31.24 -13.11
C LEU A 7 -7.36 31.01 -11.80
N LEU A 8 -6.76 30.22 -10.90
CA LEU A 8 -7.35 29.86 -9.61
C LEU A 8 -6.28 29.84 -8.51
N PRO A 9 -6.63 30.20 -7.28
CA PRO A 9 -5.73 30.07 -6.13
C PRO A 9 -5.42 28.60 -5.83
N ALA A 10 -4.20 28.32 -5.37
CA ALA A 10 -3.71 26.97 -5.15
C ALA A 10 -4.67 26.06 -4.31
N PRO A 11 -5.32 26.56 -3.23
CA PRO A 11 -6.30 25.76 -2.48
C PRO A 11 -7.52 25.34 -3.30
N ALA A 12 -8.00 26.21 -4.20
CA ALA A 12 -9.14 25.90 -5.05
C ALA A 12 -8.80 24.82 -6.11
N VAL A 13 -7.58 24.88 -6.65
CA VAL A 13 -7.07 23.84 -7.57
C VAL A 13 -6.98 22.50 -6.84
N PHE A 14 -6.44 22.48 -5.61
CA PHE A 14 -6.34 21.27 -4.81
C PHE A 14 -7.74 20.70 -4.49
N ALA A 15 -8.70 21.53 -4.07
CA ALA A 15 -10.08 21.10 -3.82
C ALA A 15 -10.74 20.52 -5.08
N ALA A 16 -10.56 21.17 -6.23
CA ALA A 16 -11.07 20.65 -7.51
C ALA A 16 -10.46 19.29 -7.88
N MET A 17 -9.17 19.09 -7.65
CA MET A 17 -8.51 17.80 -7.87
C MET A 17 -9.06 16.71 -6.95
N VAL A 18 -9.30 17.02 -5.67
CA VAL A 18 -9.93 16.09 -4.72
C VAL A 18 -11.29 15.63 -5.22
N VAL A 19 -12.15 16.58 -5.61
CA VAL A 19 -13.50 16.29 -6.12
C VAL A 19 -13.41 15.45 -7.41
N LEU A 20 -12.51 15.79 -8.32
CA LEU A 20 -12.32 15.04 -9.56
C LEU A 20 -11.88 13.60 -9.29
N VAL A 21 -10.88 13.40 -8.44
CA VAL A 21 -10.39 12.06 -8.06
C VAL A 21 -11.50 11.25 -7.40
N ALA A 22 -12.27 11.84 -6.49
CA ALA A 22 -13.39 11.17 -5.86
C ALA A 22 -14.48 10.78 -6.87
N ALA A 23 -14.85 11.68 -7.79
CA ALA A 23 -15.83 11.40 -8.83
C ALA A 23 -15.37 10.28 -9.77
N MET A 24 -14.10 10.32 -10.19
CA MET A 24 -13.50 9.27 -11.03
C MET A 24 -13.47 7.91 -10.31
N ALA A 25 -13.14 7.87 -9.03
CA ALA A 25 -13.16 6.65 -8.23
C ALA A 25 -14.58 6.05 -8.14
N VAL A 26 -15.59 6.88 -7.88
CA VAL A 26 -17.00 6.46 -7.83
C VAL A 26 -17.45 5.92 -9.20
N MET A 27 -17.14 6.61 -10.29
CA MET A 27 -17.48 6.16 -11.64
C MET A 27 -16.82 4.84 -11.98
N ALA A 28 -15.52 4.70 -11.71
CA ALA A 28 -14.75 3.48 -11.98
C ALA A 28 -15.36 2.27 -11.22
N VAL A 29 -15.71 2.45 -9.95
CA VAL A 29 -16.34 1.39 -9.14
C VAL A 29 -17.71 1.02 -9.69
N ARG A 30 -18.54 2.01 -10.09
CA ARG A 30 -19.90 1.77 -10.61
C ARG A 30 -19.91 1.10 -11.97
N GLN A 31 -18.96 1.46 -12.84
CA GLN A 31 -18.85 0.92 -14.20
C GLN A 31 -18.01 -0.35 -14.28
N ASP A 32 -17.44 -0.80 -13.15
CA ASP A 32 -16.48 -1.92 -13.08
C ASP A 32 -15.29 -1.73 -14.04
N ALA A 33 -14.87 -0.49 -14.24
CA ALA A 33 -13.88 -0.08 -15.23
C ALA A 33 -12.46 -0.11 -14.63
N GLN A 34 -11.94 -1.29 -14.31
CA GLN A 34 -10.62 -1.47 -13.71
C GLN A 34 -9.50 -0.83 -14.54
N ILE A 35 -9.53 -0.97 -15.87
CA ILE A 35 -8.50 -0.42 -16.76
C ILE A 35 -8.49 1.10 -16.70
N MET A 36 -9.67 1.75 -16.65
CA MET A 36 -9.75 3.21 -16.53
C MET A 36 -9.23 3.69 -15.19
N ALA A 37 -9.57 2.99 -14.09
CA ALA A 37 -9.03 3.29 -12.77
C ALA A 37 -7.50 3.15 -12.74
N GLN A 38 -6.96 2.12 -13.38
CA GLN A 38 -5.53 1.88 -13.49
C GLN A 38 -4.83 3.02 -14.24
N ALA A 39 -5.37 3.43 -15.39
CA ALA A 39 -4.83 4.55 -16.17
C ALA A 39 -4.88 5.87 -15.39
N ALA A 40 -5.97 6.13 -14.66
CA ALA A 40 -6.11 7.30 -13.81
C ALA A 40 -5.08 7.34 -12.67
N VAL A 41 -4.82 6.19 -12.01
CA VAL A 41 -3.81 6.09 -10.95
C VAL A 41 -2.41 6.32 -11.52
N ILE A 42 -2.06 5.69 -12.63
CA ILE A 42 -0.75 5.88 -13.27
C ILE A 42 -0.56 7.35 -13.67
N GLY A 43 -1.55 7.95 -14.34
CA GLY A 43 -1.49 9.37 -14.73
C GLY A 43 -1.43 10.31 -13.52
N GLY A 44 -2.21 10.02 -12.48
CA GLY A 44 -2.19 10.76 -11.23
C GLY A 44 -0.83 10.68 -10.51
N MET A 45 -0.24 9.49 -10.41
CA MET A 45 1.08 9.30 -9.79
C MET A 45 2.21 9.96 -10.60
N ALA A 46 2.08 10.05 -11.93
CA ALA A 46 3.03 10.74 -12.79
C ALA A 46 2.92 12.27 -12.71
N ALA A 47 1.76 12.81 -12.35
CA ALA A 47 1.50 14.25 -12.38
C ALA A 47 2.51 15.10 -11.56
N PRO A 48 2.89 14.75 -10.31
CA PRO A 48 3.87 15.51 -9.57
C PRO A 48 5.25 15.55 -10.24
N ILE A 49 5.63 14.46 -10.94
CA ILE A 49 6.91 14.36 -11.63
C ILE A 49 6.90 15.25 -12.86
N LEU A 50 5.79 15.24 -13.63
CA LEU A 50 5.64 16.00 -14.86
C LEU A 50 5.45 17.51 -14.63
N VAL A 51 4.84 17.90 -13.51
CA VAL A 51 4.53 19.31 -13.15
C VAL A 51 5.57 19.91 -12.21
N SER A 52 6.55 19.12 -11.75
CA SER A 52 7.61 19.59 -10.88
C SER A 52 8.33 20.80 -11.47
N ASP A 53 8.34 21.89 -10.72
CA ASP A 53 9.05 23.13 -11.06
C ASP A 53 10.41 23.24 -10.39
N GLY A 54 10.84 22.17 -9.70
CA GLY A 54 12.08 22.19 -8.91
C GLY A 54 11.98 22.94 -7.58
N SER A 55 10.79 23.43 -7.19
CA SER A 55 10.57 24.13 -5.92
C SER A 55 10.81 23.25 -4.70
N GLY A 56 10.85 21.92 -4.91
CA GLY A 56 11.17 20.94 -3.87
C GLY A 56 10.13 20.85 -2.74
N ASN A 57 8.90 21.34 -2.94
CA ASN A 57 7.86 21.29 -1.90
C ASN A 57 7.34 19.87 -1.68
N TYR A 58 8.08 19.12 -0.85
CA TYR A 58 7.77 17.75 -0.51
C TYR A 58 6.46 17.58 0.27
N LEU A 59 6.02 18.60 1.04
CA LEU A 59 4.75 18.54 1.75
C LEU A 59 3.58 18.45 0.77
N VAL A 60 3.61 19.24 -0.30
CA VAL A 60 2.60 19.17 -1.37
C VAL A 60 2.64 17.81 -2.06
N LEU A 61 3.84 17.29 -2.36
CA LEU A 61 4.03 15.98 -2.98
C LEU A 61 3.43 14.87 -2.12
N PHE A 62 3.80 14.77 -0.85
CA PHE A 62 3.33 13.69 0.02
C PHE A 62 1.85 13.83 0.39
N SER A 63 1.33 15.05 0.53
CA SER A 63 -0.11 15.28 0.72
C SER A 63 -0.91 14.84 -0.50
N TYR A 64 -0.41 15.11 -1.70
CA TYR A 64 -1.02 14.66 -2.94
C TYR A 64 -1.02 13.12 -3.06
N LEU A 65 0.12 12.48 -2.76
CA LEU A 65 0.21 11.02 -2.73
C LEU A 65 -0.74 10.42 -1.68
N ALA A 66 -0.85 11.02 -0.51
CA ALA A 66 -1.77 10.60 0.54
C ALA A 66 -3.23 10.64 0.06
N LEU A 67 -3.61 11.71 -0.64
CA LEU A 67 -4.94 11.84 -1.23
C LEU A 67 -5.23 10.75 -2.26
N LEU A 68 -4.33 10.53 -3.22
CA LEU A 68 -4.49 9.48 -4.24
C LEU A 68 -4.59 8.10 -3.62
N ASN A 69 -3.74 7.79 -2.65
CA ASN A 69 -3.73 6.50 -1.98
C ASN A 69 -4.97 6.29 -1.09
N THR A 70 -5.54 7.36 -0.52
CA THR A 70 -6.85 7.29 0.13
C THR A 70 -7.94 6.90 -0.87
N GLY A 71 -7.89 7.43 -2.09
CA GLY A 71 -8.77 7.02 -3.18
C GLY A 71 -8.63 5.55 -3.54
N ILE A 72 -7.40 5.03 -3.63
CA ILE A 72 -7.13 3.60 -3.86
C ILE A 72 -7.70 2.75 -2.72
N ALA A 73 -7.50 3.15 -1.45
CA ALA A 73 -8.05 2.45 -0.29
C ALA A 73 -9.58 2.44 -0.30
N ALA A 74 -10.21 3.55 -0.71
CA ALA A 74 -11.67 3.63 -0.87
C ALA A 74 -12.15 2.65 -1.95
N ILE A 75 -11.47 2.55 -3.08
CA ILE A 75 -11.79 1.56 -4.13
C ILE A 75 -11.59 0.13 -3.60
N ALA A 76 -10.50 -0.14 -2.89
CA ALA A 76 -10.20 -1.46 -2.33
C ALA A 76 -11.28 -1.97 -1.34
N ARG A 77 -12.07 -1.06 -0.74
CA ARG A 77 -13.22 -1.41 0.10
C ARG A 77 -14.36 -2.06 -0.70
N PHE A 78 -14.50 -1.68 -1.98
CA PHE A 78 -15.61 -2.10 -2.84
C PHE A 78 -15.20 -3.10 -3.91
N LYS A 79 -13.95 -3.06 -4.37
CA LYS A 79 -13.43 -3.85 -5.49
C LYS A 79 -12.07 -4.46 -5.15
N ALA A 80 -11.92 -5.76 -5.39
CA ALA A 80 -10.65 -6.47 -5.17
C ALA A 80 -9.71 -6.35 -6.40
N TRP A 81 -9.35 -5.13 -6.79
CA TRP A 81 -8.51 -4.88 -7.96
C TRP A 81 -7.02 -4.88 -7.58
N ARG A 82 -6.42 -6.08 -7.61
CA ARG A 82 -5.00 -6.30 -7.30
C ARG A 82 -4.03 -5.39 -8.06
N PRO A 83 -4.14 -5.26 -9.41
CA PRO A 83 -3.20 -4.42 -10.16
C PRO A 83 -3.23 -2.96 -9.70
N LEU A 84 -4.42 -2.43 -9.35
CA LEU A 84 -4.57 -1.08 -8.86
C LEU A 84 -3.81 -0.85 -7.56
N ASN A 85 -4.00 -1.76 -6.59
CA ASN A 85 -3.33 -1.67 -5.29
C ASN A 85 -1.81 -1.79 -5.43
N LEU A 86 -1.34 -2.71 -6.28
CA LEU A 86 0.10 -2.91 -6.53
C LEU A 86 0.72 -1.70 -7.23
N THR A 87 0.05 -1.13 -8.23
CA THR A 87 0.54 0.08 -8.91
C THR A 87 0.66 1.26 -7.95
N GLY A 88 -0.39 1.50 -7.13
CA GLY A 88 -0.33 2.54 -6.12
C GLY A 88 0.82 2.36 -5.15
N PHE A 89 0.99 1.12 -4.64
CA PHE A 89 2.10 0.75 -3.76
C PHE A 89 3.47 1.04 -4.40
N VAL A 90 3.73 0.48 -5.57
CA VAL A 90 5.04 0.61 -6.25
C VAL A 90 5.34 2.08 -6.53
N CYS A 91 4.40 2.82 -7.12
CA CYS A 91 4.61 4.23 -7.44
C CYS A 91 4.87 5.06 -6.17
N THR A 92 4.09 4.86 -5.12
CA THR A 92 4.23 5.63 -3.87
C THR A 92 5.59 5.41 -3.22
N PHE A 93 5.98 4.15 -3.02
CA PHE A 93 7.25 3.85 -2.34
C PHE A 93 8.47 4.14 -3.22
N CYS A 94 8.37 4.00 -4.56
CA CYS A 94 9.42 4.44 -5.47
C CYS A 94 9.60 5.96 -5.46
N ILE A 95 8.51 6.74 -5.48
CA ILE A 95 8.58 8.20 -5.40
C ILE A 95 9.18 8.64 -4.06
N ALA A 96 8.73 8.03 -2.95
CA ALA A 96 9.25 8.32 -1.62
C ALA A 96 10.75 7.97 -1.50
N LEU A 97 11.17 6.81 -2.02
CA LEU A 97 12.57 6.40 -2.04
C LEU A 97 13.42 7.36 -2.87
N PHE A 98 12.99 7.69 -4.09
CA PHE A 98 13.72 8.61 -4.97
C PHE A 98 13.86 9.99 -4.34
N TRP A 99 12.78 10.52 -3.76
CA TRP A 99 12.84 11.79 -3.03
C TRP A 99 13.77 11.70 -1.83
N GLY A 100 13.69 10.62 -1.04
CA GLY A 100 14.53 10.39 0.12
C GLY A 100 16.01 10.37 -0.23
N LEU A 101 16.40 9.64 -1.28
CA LEU A 101 17.79 9.56 -1.73
C LEU A 101 18.32 10.90 -2.25
N LYS A 102 17.47 11.72 -2.84
CA LYS A 102 17.88 12.99 -3.47
C LYS A 102 17.82 14.19 -2.56
N SER A 103 16.84 14.28 -1.67
CA SER A 103 16.44 15.53 -1.03
C SER A 103 16.23 15.42 0.48
N TYR A 104 16.27 14.23 1.07
CA TYR A 104 16.06 14.07 2.50
C TYR A 104 17.25 14.62 3.30
N THR A 105 16.93 15.35 4.37
CA THR A 105 17.87 15.73 5.42
C THR A 105 17.25 15.48 6.79
N PRO A 106 18.00 15.32 7.88
CA PRO A 106 17.46 15.11 9.23
C PRO A 106 16.46 16.18 9.69
N ALA A 107 16.60 17.40 9.18
CA ALA A 107 15.65 18.48 9.47
C ALA A 107 14.22 18.20 8.96
N HIS A 108 14.06 17.34 7.97
CA HIS A 108 12.77 16.95 7.43
C HIS A 108 12.09 15.80 8.20
N PHE A 109 12.78 15.22 9.19
CA PHE A 109 12.30 14.02 9.90
C PHE A 109 10.88 14.19 10.45
N SER A 110 10.65 15.23 11.26
CA SER A 110 9.35 15.47 11.94
C SER A 110 8.17 15.66 10.99
N THR A 111 8.44 16.06 9.76
CA THR A 111 7.40 16.29 8.74
C THR A 111 7.23 15.14 7.77
N THR A 112 8.27 14.32 7.53
CA THR A 112 8.21 13.19 6.59
C THR A 112 7.78 11.88 7.26
N GLU A 113 8.15 11.67 8.53
CA GLU A 113 7.79 10.46 9.26
C GLU A 113 6.27 10.21 9.33
N PRO A 114 5.41 11.21 9.64
CA PRO A 114 3.96 11.01 9.63
C PRO A 114 3.42 10.53 8.29
N PHE A 115 3.97 10.99 7.16
CA PHE A 115 3.56 10.52 5.83
C PHE A 115 3.99 9.08 5.59
N LEU A 116 5.18 8.68 6.04
CA LEU A 116 5.64 7.31 5.91
C LEU A 116 4.77 6.37 6.74
N ILE A 117 4.50 6.70 8.00
CA ILE A 117 3.61 5.94 8.88
C ILE A 117 2.20 5.84 8.26
N TYR A 118 1.67 6.95 7.73
CA TYR A 118 0.37 6.98 7.07
C TYR A 118 0.31 5.99 5.91
N HIS A 119 1.27 6.03 4.97
CA HIS A 119 1.28 5.15 3.81
C HIS A 119 1.51 3.68 4.19
N TRP A 120 2.37 3.41 5.18
CA TRP A 120 2.58 2.07 5.72
C TRP A 120 1.28 1.49 6.27
N LEU A 121 0.58 2.21 7.14
CA LEU A 121 -0.69 1.77 7.73
C LEU A 121 -1.78 1.65 6.67
N LEU A 122 -1.84 2.58 5.72
CA LEU A 122 -2.82 2.58 4.64
C LEU A 122 -2.67 1.34 3.74
N TYR A 123 -1.45 1.00 3.31
CA TYR A 123 -1.23 -0.19 2.47
C TYR A 123 -1.40 -1.50 3.25
N THR A 124 -1.09 -1.51 4.53
CA THR A 124 -1.44 -2.61 5.44
C THR A 124 -2.97 -2.79 5.52
N LEU A 125 -3.71 -1.68 5.64
CA LEU A 125 -5.18 -1.69 5.61
C LEU A 125 -5.72 -2.16 4.25
N ILE A 126 -5.15 -1.69 3.13
CA ILE A 126 -5.54 -2.14 1.77
C ILE A 126 -5.38 -3.65 1.64
N ALA A 127 -4.28 -4.23 2.14
CA ALA A 127 -4.08 -5.67 2.14
C ALA A 127 -5.18 -6.40 2.94
N CYS A 128 -5.58 -5.86 4.10
CA CYS A 128 -6.69 -6.40 4.89
C CYS A 128 -8.03 -6.30 4.17
N LEU A 129 -8.34 -5.14 3.59
CA LEU A 129 -9.59 -4.90 2.87
C LEU A 129 -9.70 -5.82 1.66
N PHE A 130 -8.60 -5.98 0.93
CA PHE A 130 -8.51 -6.88 -0.21
C PHE A 130 -8.79 -8.33 0.21
N ALA A 131 -8.13 -8.82 1.27
CA ALA A 131 -8.34 -10.17 1.77
C ALA A 131 -9.81 -10.41 2.18
N ARG A 132 -10.41 -9.47 2.93
CA ARG A 132 -11.82 -9.53 3.31
C ARG A 132 -12.76 -9.53 2.12
N ARG A 133 -12.47 -8.69 1.12
CA ARG A 133 -13.30 -8.60 -0.07
C ARG A 133 -13.24 -9.89 -0.89
N ARG A 134 -12.06 -10.46 -1.07
CA ARG A 134 -11.88 -11.76 -1.74
C ARG A 134 -12.67 -12.88 -1.08
N LEU A 135 -12.65 -12.93 0.25
CA LEU A 135 -13.44 -13.93 1.00
C LEU A 135 -14.95 -13.72 0.78
N SER A 136 -15.44 -12.47 0.78
CA SER A 136 -16.86 -12.17 0.56
C SER A 136 -17.35 -12.47 -0.87
N GLU A 137 -16.45 -12.48 -1.85
CA GLU A 137 -16.73 -12.81 -3.25
C GLU A 137 -16.65 -14.32 -3.54
N GLY A 138 -16.48 -15.18 -2.50
CA GLY A 138 -16.33 -16.62 -2.66
C GLY A 138 -14.96 -17.02 -3.20
N GLY A 139 -14.04 -16.09 -3.26
CA GLY A 139 -12.67 -16.30 -3.72
C GLY A 139 -11.74 -16.93 -2.68
N GLY A 140 -12.29 -17.59 -1.69
CA GLY A 140 -11.58 -18.61 -0.96
C GLY A 140 -11.49 -19.81 -1.90
N ASP A 141 -10.53 -19.80 -2.84
CA ASP A 141 -10.12 -21.04 -3.50
C ASP A 141 -9.64 -21.96 -2.36
N ALA A 142 -10.59 -22.70 -1.78
CA ALA A 142 -10.25 -23.90 -1.06
C ALA A 142 -9.39 -24.67 -2.06
N LEU A 143 -8.13 -24.86 -1.73
CA LEU A 143 -7.27 -25.76 -2.47
C LEU A 143 -8.10 -27.01 -2.69
N PRO A 144 -8.24 -27.51 -3.92
CA PRO A 144 -8.95 -28.74 -4.16
C PRO A 144 -8.45 -29.75 -3.13
N PRO A 145 -9.33 -30.49 -2.43
CA PRO A 145 -8.88 -31.37 -1.37
C PRO A 145 -7.85 -32.34 -1.94
N LEU A 146 -6.66 -32.33 -1.38
CA LEU A 146 -5.67 -33.37 -1.66
C LEU A 146 -6.18 -34.67 -1.05
N ALA A 147 -5.96 -35.77 -1.72
CA ALA A 147 -6.23 -37.07 -1.14
C ALA A 147 -5.38 -37.25 0.14
N ASP A 148 -5.97 -37.83 1.19
CA ASP A 148 -5.29 -38.01 2.49
C ASP A 148 -3.95 -38.77 2.42
N ASN A 149 -3.71 -39.49 1.29
CA ASN A 149 -2.51 -40.29 1.04
C ASN A 149 -1.69 -39.77 -0.14
N ALA A 150 -1.80 -38.48 -0.51
CA ALA A 150 -1.05 -37.92 -1.62
C ALA A 150 0.46 -38.00 -1.37
N PRO A 151 1.28 -38.48 -2.31
CA PRO A 151 2.73 -38.48 -2.16
C PRO A 151 3.26 -37.06 -2.08
N LEU A 152 4.37 -36.86 -1.34
CA LEU A 152 4.96 -35.57 -1.05
C LEU A 152 5.21 -34.71 -2.32
N GLY A 153 5.54 -35.34 -3.45
CA GLY A 153 5.71 -34.70 -4.75
C GLY A 153 4.45 -34.03 -5.27
N ASP A 154 3.28 -34.67 -5.06
CA ASP A 154 1.98 -34.17 -5.49
C ASP A 154 1.54 -33.02 -4.56
N ILE A 155 1.86 -33.11 -3.27
CA ILE A 155 1.62 -32.02 -2.29
C ILE A 155 2.43 -30.78 -2.68
N ILE A 156 3.73 -30.95 -2.97
CA ILE A 156 4.61 -29.86 -3.39
C ILE A 156 4.15 -29.28 -4.73
N GLY A 157 3.83 -30.13 -5.70
CA GLY A 157 3.31 -29.73 -7.01
C GLY A 157 1.97 -28.98 -6.91
N HIS A 158 1.09 -29.43 -6.03
CA HIS A 158 -0.20 -28.81 -5.76
C HIS A 158 -0.05 -27.42 -5.10
N ILE A 159 0.81 -27.31 -4.09
CA ILE A 159 1.16 -26.03 -3.44
C ILE A 159 1.85 -25.11 -4.45
N ALA A 160 2.78 -25.60 -5.27
CA ALA A 160 3.46 -24.80 -6.27
C ALA A 160 2.49 -24.29 -7.36
N LYS A 161 1.56 -25.12 -7.81
CA LYS A 161 0.64 -24.79 -8.91
C LYS A 161 -0.52 -23.90 -8.49
N HIS A 162 -1.08 -24.10 -7.30
CA HIS A 162 -2.27 -23.41 -6.81
C HIS A 162 -1.97 -22.43 -5.68
N GLY A 163 -1.10 -22.78 -4.73
CA GLY A 163 -0.74 -21.93 -3.60
C GLY A 163 0.01 -20.66 -4.00
N ILE A 164 0.98 -20.79 -4.90
CA ILE A 164 1.83 -19.65 -5.31
C ILE A 164 1.05 -18.61 -6.12
N ARG A 165 0.13 -19.04 -7.02
CA ARG A 165 -0.62 -18.10 -7.87
C ARG A 165 -1.63 -17.23 -7.12
N VAL A 166 -2.27 -17.76 -6.10
CA VAL A 166 -3.33 -17.05 -5.37
C VAL A 166 -2.77 -16.19 -4.24
N HIS A 167 -1.74 -16.67 -3.55
CA HIS A 167 -1.18 -16.00 -2.36
C HIS A 167 -0.07 -14.99 -2.65
N ILE A 168 0.71 -15.15 -3.73
CA ILE A 168 1.89 -14.30 -3.99
C ILE A 168 1.53 -12.82 -4.11
N LEU A 169 0.45 -12.46 -4.79
CA LEU A 169 0.10 -11.05 -4.97
C LEU A 169 -0.38 -10.38 -3.67
N ASP A 170 -1.14 -11.08 -2.84
CA ASP A 170 -1.59 -10.54 -1.55
C ASP A 170 -0.45 -10.47 -0.54
N HIS A 171 0.34 -11.53 -0.45
CA HIS A 171 1.54 -11.56 0.37
C HIS A 171 2.60 -10.56 -0.14
N THR A 172 2.72 -10.37 -1.45
CA THR A 172 3.64 -9.38 -2.03
C THR A 172 3.28 -7.97 -1.59
N LEU A 173 2.00 -7.61 -1.59
CA LEU A 173 1.58 -6.30 -1.12
C LEU A 173 1.89 -6.12 0.38
N LEU A 174 1.56 -7.12 1.22
CA LEU A 174 1.77 -7.04 2.66
C LEU A 174 3.28 -7.03 3.02
N PHE A 175 4.03 -8.03 2.57
CA PHE A 175 5.47 -8.12 2.87
C PHE A 175 6.26 -7.04 2.15
N GLY A 176 5.87 -6.67 0.93
CA GLY A 176 6.47 -5.56 0.19
C GLY A 176 6.28 -4.23 0.90
N THR A 177 5.07 -3.97 1.43
CA THR A 177 4.79 -2.76 2.22
C THR A 177 5.63 -2.74 3.50
N MET A 178 5.69 -3.86 4.22
CA MET A 178 6.51 -4.00 5.42
C MET A 178 7.98 -3.72 5.11
N ALA A 179 8.54 -4.36 4.10
CA ALA A 179 9.95 -4.23 3.74
C ALA A 179 10.28 -2.80 3.25
N ALA A 180 9.46 -2.24 2.36
CA ALA A 180 9.69 -0.91 1.81
C ALA A 180 9.54 0.18 2.89
N ALA A 181 8.49 0.10 3.72
CA ALA A 181 8.28 1.05 4.79
C ALA A 181 9.40 0.98 5.84
N PHE A 182 9.83 -0.23 6.23
CA PHE A 182 10.93 -0.39 7.18
C PHE A 182 12.26 0.09 6.62
N ALA A 183 12.57 -0.20 5.35
CA ALA A 183 13.79 0.30 4.70
C ALA A 183 13.83 1.83 4.67
N LEU A 184 12.71 2.48 4.30
CA LEU A 184 12.60 3.94 4.34
C LEU A 184 12.70 4.48 5.77
N GLN A 185 12.06 3.81 6.74
CA GLN A 185 12.14 4.19 8.15
C GLN A 185 13.58 4.13 8.67
N CYS A 186 14.32 3.08 8.36
CA CYS A 186 15.76 3.02 8.69
C CYS A 186 16.54 4.18 8.06
N GLY A 187 16.22 4.55 6.82
CA GLY A 187 16.85 5.68 6.14
C GLY A 187 16.58 7.01 6.83
N ILE A 188 15.32 7.30 7.18
CA ILE A 188 14.98 8.59 7.82
C ILE A 188 15.39 8.66 9.29
N THR A 189 15.54 7.52 9.98
CA THR A 189 15.98 7.45 11.39
C THR A 189 17.48 7.22 11.56
N ALA A 190 18.24 7.16 10.48
CA ALA A 190 19.69 6.88 10.53
C ALA A 190 20.50 7.87 11.39
N HIS A 191 20.00 9.09 11.58
CA HIS A 191 20.60 10.13 12.42
C HIS A 191 20.29 9.98 13.93
N LEU A 192 19.35 9.07 14.29
CA LEU A 192 18.94 8.86 15.68
C LEU A 192 19.69 7.67 16.30
N THR A 193 20.14 7.83 17.53
CA THR A 193 20.72 6.72 18.29
C THR A 193 19.67 5.63 18.49
N HIS A 194 19.95 4.44 17.99
CA HIS A 194 19.01 3.30 18.00
C HIS A 194 17.69 3.52 17.21
N GLY A 195 17.66 4.43 16.24
CA GLY A 195 16.47 4.75 15.46
C GLY A 195 15.87 3.52 14.75
N SER A 196 16.70 2.70 14.13
CA SER A 196 16.27 1.44 13.49
C SER A 196 15.71 0.42 14.50
N GLY A 197 16.30 0.33 15.70
CA GLY A 197 15.83 -0.57 16.77
C GLY A 197 14.45 -0.17 17.28
N TRP A 198 14.24 1.11 17.58
CA TRP A 198 12.91 1.60 17.98
C TRP A 198 11.86 1.41 16.87
N SER A 199 12.28 1.60 15.62
CA SER A 199 11.40 1.36 14.47
C SER A 199 11.03 -0.12 14.37
N ALA A 200 11.96 -1.04 14.58
CA ALA A 200 11.68 -2.48 14.59
C ALA A 200 10.66 -2.85 15.68
N VAL A 201 10.83 -2.33 16.91
CA VAL A 201 9.87 -2.54 18.00
C VAL A 201 8.48 -2.01 17.63
N LEU A 202 8.37 -0.83 17.00
CA LEU A 202 7.10 -0.28 16.54
C LEU A 202 6.45 -1.18 15.49
N PHE A 203 7.21 -1.65 14.51
CA PHE A 203 6.71 -2.56 13.46
C PHE A 203 6.25 -3.89 14.06
N ALA A 204 7.03 -4.49 14.98
CA ALA A 204 6.65 -5.69 15.70
C ALA A 204 5.33 -5.49 16.46
N ALA A 205 5.19 -4.39 17.19
CA ALA A 205 4.00 -4.08 17.98
C ALA A 205 2.75 -3.91 17.09
N VAL A 206 2.85 -3.18 15.99
CA VAL A 206 1.72 -2.93 15.07
C VAL A 206 1.27 -4.23 14.40
N TYR A 207 2.19 -5.02 13.85
CA TYR A 207 1.85 -6.29 13.21
C TYR A 207 1.39 -7.34 14.23
N GLY A 208 1.96 -7.36 15.44
CA GLY A 208 1.50 -8.18 16.55
C GLY A 208 0.07 -7.83 16.97
N ALA A 209 -0.24 -6.55 17.12
CA ALA A 209 -1.59 -6.07 17.40
C ALA A 209 -2.58 -6.45 16.30
N ALA A 210 -2.20 -6.29 15.03
CA ALA A 210 -3.02 -6.71 13.90
C ALA A 210 -3.31 -8.23 13.92
N ALA A 211 -2.31 -9.06 14.23
CA ALA A 211 -2.51 -10.51 14.40
C ALA A 211 -3.44 -10.84 15.56
N LEU A 212 -3.35 -10.11 16.68
CA LEU A 212 -4.22 -10.29 17.85
C LEU A 212 -5.67 -9.90 17.54
N VAL A 213 -5.91 -8.80 16.85
CA VAL A 213 -7.26 -8.35 16.45
C VAL A 213 -7.94 -9.39 15.55
N LEU A 214 -7.17 -10.10 14.74
CA LEU A 214 -7.69 -11.12 13.83
C LEU A 214 -7.87 -12.51 14.49
N ARG A 215 -7.58 -12.67 15.78
CA ARG A 215 -7.69 -13.97 16.48
C ARG A 215 -9.08 -14.60 16.41
N GLY A 216 -10.14 -13.78 16.41
CA GLY A 216 -11.52 -14.26 16.36
C GLY A 216 -12.03 -14.67 14.97
N SER A 217 -11.25 -14.44 13.91
CA SER A 217 -11.68 -14.66 12.52
C SER A 217 -10.98 -15.90 11.95
N SER A 218 -11.67 -17.05 11.91
CA SER A 218 -11.13 -18.27 11.27
C SER A 218 -10.87 -18.08 9.77
N GLU A 219 -11.72 -17.31 9.10
CA GLU A 219 -11.62 -17.01 7.66
C GLU A 219 -10.36 -16.22 7.31
N LEU A 220 -9.85 -15.40 8.22
CA LEU A 220 -8.64 -14.59 8.03
C LEU A 220 -7.39 -15.23 8.66
N ALA A 221 -7.42 -16.55 8.93
CA ALA A 221 -6.30 -17.26 9.57
C ALA A 221 -4.97 -17.07 8.84
N VAL A 222 -4.98 -17.10 7.49
CA VAL A 222 -3.78 -16.89 6.67
C VAL A 222 -3.22 -15.47 6.83
N LEU A 223 -4.09 -14.46 6.82
CA LEU A 223 -3.69 -13.06 7.02
C LEU A 223 -3.13 -12.85 8.44
N ARG A 224 -3.76 -13.47 9.45
CA ARG A 224 -3.27 -13.46 10.83
C ARG A 224 -1.87 -14.07 10.93
N GLN A 225 -1.64 -15.23 10.29
CA GLN A 225 -0.31 -15.87 10.27
C GLN A 225 0.73 -14.99 9.58
N ALA A 226 0.37 -14.33 8.49
CA ALA A 226 1.25 -13.39 7.81
C ALA A 226 1.62 -12.20 8.70
N PHE A 227 0.67 -11.62 9.43
CA PHE A 227 0.97 -10.57 10.42
C PHE A 227 1.83 -11.06 11.58
N ALA A 228 1.58 -12.27 12.09
CA ALA A 228 2.42 -12.86 13.12
C ALA A 228 3.86 -13.08 12.63
N ALA A 229 4.02 -13.56 11.40
CA ALA A 229 5.34 -13.69 10.77
C ALA A 229 6.03 -12.33 10.61
N CYS A 230 5.32 -11.29 10.17
CA CYS A 230 5.85 -9.92 10.10
C CYS A 230 6.31 -9.43 11.48
N ALA A 231 5.53 -9.67 12.52
CA ALA A 231 5.90 -9.27 13.89
C ALA A 231 7.16 -9.97 14.37
N LEU A 232 7.28 -11.28 14.11
CA LEU A 232 8.45 -12.08 14.49
C LEU A 232 9.73 -11.70 13.75
N LEU A 233 9.64 -11.14 12.53
CA LEU A 233 10.82 -10.67 11.80
C LEU A 233 11.49 -9.45 12.46
N PHE A 234 10.79 -8.73 13.32
CA PHE A 234 11.26 -7.54 14.01
C PHE A 234 11.47 -7.73 15.52
N ALA A 235 11.10 -8.90 16.06
CA ALA A 235 11.27 -9.23 17.47
C ALA A 235 12.67 -9.82 17.77
#